data_027407cab33f43205b36030944c1bcec
#
_entry.id   027407cab33f43205b36030944c1bcec
#
_cell.length_a   1.000
_cell.length_b   1.000
_cell.length_c   1.000
_cell.angle_alpha   90.00
_cell.angle_beta   90.00
_cell.angle_gamma   90.00
#
_symmetry.space_group_name_H-M   'P 1'
#
loop_
_entity.id
_entity.type
_entity.pdbx_description
1 polymer ?
#
loop_
_entity_poly.entity_id
_entity_poly.type
_entity_poly.pdbx_seq_one_letter_code
_entity_poly.pdbx_strand_id
1 'polypeptide(L)'
;MYGLGIDIGSTASKVVIVDGDGEIVDWVVCDLGAGTSGAKQALNQVFAKTGLTWGDITYSVATGYGRQRFDQANKQISEISCHAKGMSKLIPGTRTIIDIGGQDVKAMRLQPDGTLDTFIMNEKCAAGTGRFLDVMARVLESDVSQLKDLDAKATDPVEISSTCTVFAESEVISHLANGESIPDIVAGIHNSVAHRTAGLVRRLGSIEEPIAMSGGVARNTGAVHAIERQLETNIAVSDLCQLCGAL
;
A
#
# COMPACT_ATOMS: atom_id res chain seq x y z
N MET A 1 -26.43 -4.76 -12.96
CA MET A 1 -25.21 -4.74 -13.82
C MET A 1 -24.02 -4.61 -12.87
N TYR A 2 -23.02 -5.50 -12.98
CA TYR A 2 -21.89 -5.47 -12.05
C TYR A 2 -20.57 -5.31 -12.80
N GLY A 3 -19.67 -4.49 -12.23
CA GLY A 3 -18.29 -4.38 -12.62
C GLY A 3 -17.39 -5.11 -11.65
N LEU A 4 -16.26 -5.65 -12.11
CA LEU A 4 -15.26 -6.31 -11.28
C LEU A 4 -13.88 -5.74 -11.55
N GLY A 5 -13.22 -5.27 -10.50
CA GLY A 5 -11.81 -4.93 -10.54
C GLY A 5 -10.97 -5.94 -9.77
N ILE A 6 -9.83 -6.32 -10.33
CA ILE A 6 -8.85 -7.19 -9.68
C ILE A 6 -7.46 -6.58 -9.75
N ASP A 7 -6.85 -6.36 -8.58
CA ASP A 7 -5.46 -5.95 -8.44
C ASP A 7 -4.62 -7.14 -7.97
N ILE A 8 -3.78 -7.64 -8.85
CA ILE A 8 -2.86 -8.76 -8.58
C ILE A 8 -1.48 -8.16 -8.26
N GLY A 9 -1.34 -7.69 -7.02
CA GLY A 9 -0.10 -7.10 -6.54
C GLY A 9 0.99 -8.12 -6.26
N SER A 10 2.17 -7.66 -5.86
CA SER A 10 3.33 -8.51 -5.59
C SER A 10 3.15 -9.43 -4.38
N THR A 11 2.44 -8.97 -3.34
CA THR A 11 2.27 -9.68 -2.05
C THR A 11 0.82 -10.04 -1.74
N ALA A 12 -0.15 -9.35 -2.35
CA ALA A 12 -1.57 -9.59 -2.11
C ALA A 12 -2.38 -9.40 -3.39
N SER A 13 -3.50 -10.12 -3.51
CA SER A 13 -4.49 -9.96 -4.57
C SER A 13 -5.78 -9.40 -3.98
N LYS A 14 -6.38 -8.40 -4.63
CA LYS A 14 -7.60 -7.74 -4.18
C LYS A 14 -8.63 -7.80 -5.28
N VAL A 15 -9.88 -8.03 -4.90
CA VAL A 15 -11.02 -8.02 -5.82
C VAL A 15 -12.10 -7.11 -5.24
N VAL A 16 -12.66 -6.26 -6.08
CA VAL A 16 -13.79 -5.40 -5.75
C VAL A 16 -14.88 -5.65 -6.77
N ILE A 17 -16.13 -5.79 -6.32
CA ILE A 17 -17.32 -5.79 -7.16
C ILE A 17 -18.06 -4.48 -6.92
N VAL A 18 -18.42 -3.79 -7.99
CA VAL A 18 -19.23 -2.58 -7.96
C VAL A 18 -20.53 -2.81 -8.70
N ASP A 19 -21.57 -2.08 -8.30
CA ASP A 19 -22.87 -2.08 -9.00
C ASP A 19 -22.90 -1.12 -10.21
N GLY A 20 -24.07 -0.96 -10.81
CA GLY A 20 -24.28 -0.10 -11.97
C GLY A 20 -24.06 1.38 -11.72
N ASP A 21 -24.15 1.84 -10.48
CA ASP A 21 -23.90 3.21 -10.03
C ASP A 21 -22.43 3.41 -9.61
N GLY A 22 -21.66 2.32 -9.62
CA GLY A 22 -20.25 2.30 -9.25
C GLY A 22 -20.03 2.21 -7.73
N GLU A 23 -21.05 1.87 -6.95
CA GLU A 23 -20.94 1.67 -5.51
C GLU A 23 -20.39 0.27 -5.20
N ILE A 24 -19.58 0.16 -4.14
CA ILE A 24 -18.95 -1.10 -3.74
C ILE A 24 -20.01 -2.05 -3.19
N VAL A 25 -20.17 -3.20 -3.83
CA VAL A 25 -21.06 -4.28 -3.38
C VAL A 25 -20.35 -5.12 -2.32
N ASP A 26 -19.16 -5.61 -2.64
CA ASP A 26 -18.28 -6.33 -1.69
C ASP A 26 -16.84 -6.39 -2.23
N TRP A 27 -15.92 -6.80 -1.38
CA TRP A 27 -14.51 -6.91 -1.70
C TRP A 27 -13.80 -8.00 -0.90
N VAL A 28 -12.63 -8.41 -1.40
CA VAL A 28 -11.73 -9.35 -0.72
C VAL A 28 -10.28 -8.90 -0.92
N VAL A 29 -9.50 -9.01 0.15
CA VAL A 29 -8.03 -8.96 0.13
C VAL A 29 -7.52 -10.35 0.50
N CYS A 30 -6.70 -10.95 -0.36
CA CYS A 30 -6.02 -12.21 -0.14
C CYS A 30 -4.51 -11.95 -0.09
N ASP A 31 -3.85 -12.34 1.01
CA ASP A 31 -2.41 -12.11 1.23
C ASP A 31 -1.51 -13.08 0.44
N LEU A 32 -1.88 -13.30 -0.81
CA LEU A 32 -1.15 -14.06 -1.80
C LEU A 32 -1.09 -13.26 -3.10
N GLY A 33 0.12 -12.92 -3.52
CA GLY A 33 0.36 -12.04 -4.68
C GLY A 33 0.56 -12.78 -6.01
N ALA A 34 1.12 -12.06 -6.96
CA ALA A 34 1.37 -12.52 -8.31
C ALA A 34 2.19 -13.82 -8.36
N GLY A 35 1.83 -14.71 -9.29
CA GLY A 35 2.47 -16.03 -9.44
C GLY A 35 1.96 -17.10 -8.48
N THR A 36 1.02 -16.77 -7.58
CA THR A 36 0.38 -17.69 -6.64
C THR A 36 -1.09 -17.92 -6.99
N SER A 37 -1.81 -18.67 -6.13
CA SER A 37 -3.26 -18.86 -6.23
C SER A 37 -4.09 -17.67 -5.74
N GLY A 38 -3.47 -16.56 -5.32
CA GLY A 38 -4.12 -15.43 -4.64
C GLY A 38 -5.29 -14.84 -5.43
N ALA A 39 -5.10 -14.55 -6.70
CA ALA A 39 -6.15 -14.02 -7.56
C ALA A 39 -7.39 -14.94 -7.62
N LYS A 40 -7.15 -16.26 -7.79
CA LYS A 40 -8.22 -17.26 -7.83
C LYS A 40 -8.94 -17.37 -6.48
N GLN A 41 -8.19 -17.34 -5.38
CA GLN A 41 -8.78 -17.40 -4.04
C GLN A 41 -9.62 -16.16 -3.75
N ALA A 42 -9.12 -14.95 -4.06
CA ALA A 42 -9.85 -13.71 -3.87
C ALA A 42 -11.15 -13.68 -4.66
N LEU A 43 -11.14 -14.14 -5.93
CA LEU A 43 -12.35 -14.27 -6.75
C LEU A 43 -13.35 -15.25 -6.15
N ASN A 44 -12.90 -16.44 -5.77
CA ASN A 44 -13.80 -17.44 -5.18
C ASN A 44 -14.44 -16.91 -3.90
N GLN A 45 -13.68 -16.21 -3.07
CA GLN A 45 -14.18 -15.63 -1.81
C GLN A 45 -15.21 -14.52 -2.05
N VAL A 46 -14.95 -13.59 -2.99
CA VAL A 46 -15.90 -12.51 -3.25
C VAL A 46 -17.19 -13.04 -3.87
N PHE A 47 -17.12 -14.01 -4.77
CA PHE A 47 -18.31 -14.65 -5.31
C PHE A 47 -19.09 -15.45 -4.27
N ALA A 48 -18.40 -16.14 -3.36
CA ALA A 48 -19.06 -16.84 -2.25
C ALA A 48 -19.77 -15.88 -1.29
N LYS A 49 -19.20 -14.70 -1.03
CA LYS A 49 -19.80 -13.67 -0.19
C LYS A 49 -21.04 -13.04 -0.82
N THR A 50 -20.97 -12.73 -2.11
CA THR A 50 -22.02 -11.99 -2.81
C THR A 50 -23.11 -12.88 -3.40
N GLY A 51 -22.86 -14.18 -3.56
CA GLY A 51 -23.72 -15.10 -4.32
C GLY A 51 -23.69 -14.88 -5.83
N LEU A 52 -22.86 -13.96 -6.31
CA LEU A 52 -22.68 -13.70 -7.74
C LEU A 52 -21.77 -14.74 -8.38
N THR A 53 -21.82 -14.78 -9.69
CA THR A 53 -20.98 -15.63 -10.55
C THR A 53 -20.27 -14.77 -11.59
N TRP A 54 -19.30 -15.36 -12.29
CA TRP A 54 -18.65 -14.66 -13.40
C TRP A 54 -19.64 -14.22 -14.50
N GLY A 55 -20.75 -14.97 -14.67
CA GLY A 55 -21.81 -14.64 -15.62
C GLY A 55 -22.59 -13.35 -15.30
N ASP A 56 -22.56 -12.90 -14.05
CA ASP A 56 -23.23 -11.68 -13.59
C ASP A 56 -22.37 -10.43 -13.80
N ILE A 57 -21.07 -10.60 -14.09
CA ILE A 57 -20.11 -9.53 -14.29
C ILE A 57 -20.19 -9.04 -15.74
N THR A 58 -20.61 -7.80 -15.91
CA THR A 58 -20.75 -7.16 -17.23
C THR A 58 -19.40 -6.69 -17.79
N TYR A 59 -18.51 -6.22 -16.93
CA TYR A 59 -17.19 -5.74 -17.32
C TYR A 59 -16.17 -5.95 -16.21
N SER A 60 -14.97 -6.33 -16.59
CA SER A 60 -13.89 -6.59 -15.65
C SER A 60 -12.57 -5.97 -16.06
N VAL A 61 -11.82 -5.47 -15.08
CA VAL A 61 -10.48 -4.88 -15.25
C VAL A 61 -9.48 -5.58 -14.36
N ALA A 62 -8.35 -5.97 -14.94
CA ALA A 62 -7.21 -6.47 -14.19
C ALA A 62 -6.08 -5.45 -14.14
N THR A 63 -5.45 -5.31 -12.98
CA THR A 63 -4.29 -4.46 -12.75
C THR A 63 -3.28 -5.12 -11.84
N GLY A 64 -2.23 -4.39 -11.46
CA GLY A 64 -1.14 -4.88 -10.62
C GLY A 64 -0.08 -5.64 -11.38
N TYR A 65 0.88 -6.14 -10.65
CA TYR A 65 2.08 -6.81 -11.18
C TYR A 65 1.73 -8.06 -11.99
N GLY A 66 0.69 -8.81 -11.54
CA GLY A 66 0.25 -10.07 -12.17
C GLY A 66 -0.78 -9.93 -13.29
N ARG A 67 -1.23 -8.71 -13.62
CA ARG A 67 -2.34 -8.49 -14.56
C ARG A 67 -2.20 -9.19 -15.92
N GLN A 68 -0.96 -9.27 -16.44
CA GLN A 68 -0.70 -9.87 -17.76
C GLN A 68 -0.97 -11.39 -17.83
N ARG A 69 -1.06 -12.05 -16.69
CA ARG A 69 -1.35 -13.50 -16.60
C ARG A 69 -2.83 -13.78 -16.25
N PHE A 70 -3.65 -12.74 -16.23
CA PHE A 70 -5.07 -12.84 -15.92
C PHE A 70 -5.91 -12.55 -17.18
N ASP A 71 -6.08 -13.60 -18.00
CA ASP A 71 -6.71 -13.50 -19.32
C ASP A 71 -8.25 -13.39 -19.26
N GLN A 72 -8.87 -13.59 -18.09
CA GLN A 72 -10.32 -13.56 -17.90
C GLN A 72 -10.89 -12.13 -17.87
N ALA A 73 -10.06 -11.12 -17.62
CA ALA A 73 -10.52 -9.74 -17.58
C ALA A 73 -10.75 -9.17 -19.00
N ASN A 74 -11.79 -8.37 -19.14
CA ASN A 74 -12.07 -7.66 -20.39
C ASN A 74 -10.96 -6.66 -20.75
N LYS A 75 -10.28 -6.09 -19.75
CA LYS A 75 -9.20 -5.13 -19.98
C LYS A 75 -8.12 -5.25 -18.91
N GLN A 76 -6.88 -5.01 -19.34
CA GLN A 76 -5.73 -4.88 -18.45
C GLN A 76 -5.27 -3.42 -18.45
N ILE A 77 -5.18 -2.80 -17.27
CA ILE A 77 -4.81 -1.39 -17.11
C ILE A 77 -3.59 -1.30 -16.17
N SER A 78 -2.77 -0.26 -16.35
CA SER A 78 -1.63 -0.03 -15.47
C SER A 78 -2.07 0.25 -14.04
N GLU A 79 -1.33 -0.27 -13.07
CA GLU A 79 -1.65 -0.05 -11.66
C GLU A 79 -1.61 1.43 -11.27
N ILE A 80 -0.71 2.21 -11.85
CA ILE A 80 -0.62 3.66 -11.61
C ILE A 80 -1.94 4.35 -11.94
N SER A 81 -2.51 4.05 -13.12
CA SER A 81 -3.78 4.63 -13.55
C SER A 81 -4.95 4.18 -12.68
N CYS A 82 -4.97 2.90 -12.28
CA CYS A 82 -6.01 2.36 -11.42
C CYS A 82 -5.93 2.97 -10.01
N HIS A 83 -4.73 3.06 -9.41
CA HIS A 83 -4.55 3.71 -8.11
C HIS A 83 -4.96 5.18 -8.12
N ALA A 84 -4.61 5.93 -9.17
CA ALA A 84 -5.03 7.32 -9.32
C ALA A 84 -6.56 7.45 -9.33
N LYS A 85 -7.24 6.60 -10.12
CA LYS A 85 -8.69 6.62 -10.25
C LYS A 85 -9.40 6.16 -8.96
N GLY A 86 -8.95 5.05 -8.38
CA GLY A 86 -9.52 4.52 -7.13
C GLY A 86 -9.34 5.48 -5.96
N MET A 87 -8.17 6.13 -5.84
CA MET A 87 -7.94 7.11 -4.80
C MET A 87 -8.83 8.35 -4.98
N SER A 88 -8.98 8.85 -6.21
CA SER A 88 -9.89 9.98 -6.49
C SER A 88 -11.35 9.67 -6.13
N LYS A 89 -11.76 8.38 -6.19
CA LYS A 89 -13.09 7.94 -5.75
C LYS A 89 -13.16 7.84 -4.23
N LEU A 90 -12.15 7.25 -3.57
CA LEU A 90 -12.15 7.04 -2.12
C LEU A 90 -11.97 8.35 -1.34
N ILE A 91 -11.13 9.24 -1.83
CA ILE A 91 -10.82 10.53 -1.20
C ILE A 91 -10.88 11.61 -2.30
N PRO A 92 -12.10 12.14 -2.58
CA PRO A 92 -12.27 13.16 -3.61
C PRO A 92 -11.41 14.41 -3.32
N GLY A 93 -10.85 14.97 -4.37
CA GLY A 93 -9.98 16.15 -4.29
C GLY A 93 -8.52 15.85 -4.00
N THR A 94 -8.12 14.59 -3.79
CA THR A 94 -6.71 14.20 -3.62
C THR A 94 -5.86 14.74 -4.77
N ARG A 95 -4.70 15.34 -4.43
CA ARG A 95 -3.75 15.89 -5.38
C ARG A 95 -2.41 15.15 -5.39
N THR A 96 -2.00 14.63 -4.26
CA THR A 96 -0.80 13.77 -4.15
C THR A 96 -1.17 12.44 -3.52
N ILE A 97 -0.71 11.34 -4.11
CA ILE A 97 -0.90 10.00 -3.59
C ILE A 97 0.47 9.42 -3.23
N ILE A 98 0.57 8.84 -2.04
CA ILE A 98 1.70 8.02 -1.62
C ILE A 98 1.20 6.58 -1.53
N ASP A 99 1.65 5.72 -2.43
CA ASP A 99 1.29 4.30 -2.41
C ASP A 99 2.49 3.48 -1.95
N ILE A 100 2.34 2.79 -0.82
CA ILE A 100 3.38 1.89 -0.30
C ILE A 100 2.84 0.47 -0.33
N GLY A 101 3.26 -0.25 -1.36
CA GLY A 101 2.94 -1.65 -1.58
C GLY A 101 3.84 -2.60 -0.81
N GLY A 102 3.73 -3.90 -1.14
CA GLY A 102 4.57 -4.94 -0.56
C GLY A 102 6.03 -4.87 -1.00
N GLN A 103 6.29 -4.48 -2.26
CA GLN A 103 7.65 -4.47 -2.83
C GLN A 103 8.02 -3.17 -3.55
N ASP A 104 7.12 -2.20 -3.58
CA ASP A 104 7.31 -0.94 -4.27
C ASP A 104 6.75 0.24 -3.46
N VAL A 105 7.24 1.42 -3.79
CA VAL A 105 6.73 2.70 -3.29
C VAL A 105 6.51 3.61 -4.49
N LYS A 106 5.34 4.22 -4.55
CA LYS A 106 4.97 5.16 -5.60
C LYS A 106 4.55 6.49 -4.99
N ALA A 107 4.95 7.56 -5.62
CA ALA A 107 4.42 8.90 -5.40
C ALA A 107 3.79 9.37 -6.71
N MET A 108 2.54 9.82 -6.66
CA MET A 108 1.77 10.24 -7.83
C MET A 108 1.18 11.62 -7.57
N ARG A 109 1.23 12.49 -8.56
CA ARG A 109 0.51 13.77 -8.54
C ARG A 109 -0.67 13.69 -9.51
N LEU A 110 -1.79 14.23 -9.08
CA LEU A 110 -3.02 14.27 -9.86
C LEU A 110 -3.33 15.70 -10.31
N GLN A 111 -3.97 15.80 -11.47
CA GLN A 111 -4.62 17.03 -11.93
C GLN A 111 -5.87 17.32 -11.07
N PRO A 112 -6.40 18.54 -11.09
CA PRO A 112 -7.63 18.88 -10.36
C PRO A 112 -8.84 18.01 -10.70
N ASP A 113 -8.87 17.43 -11.89
CA ASP A 113 -9.91 16.51 -12.35
C ASP A 113 -9.71 15.05 -11.91
N GLY A 114 -8.66 14.79 -11.10
CA GLY A 114 -8.30 13.47 -10.60
C GLY A 114 -7.54 12.59 -11.61
N THR A 115 -7.18 13.11 -12.78
CA THR A 115 -6.33 12.37 -13.72
C THR A 115 -4.86 12.41 -13.29
N LEU A 116 -4.12 11.37 -13.67
CA LEU A 116 -2.68 11.29 -13.37
C LEU A 116 -1.92 12.36 -14.15
N ASP A 117 -1.15 13.20 -13.43
CA ASP A 117 -0.23 14.17 -14.01
C ASP A 117 1.17 13.57 -14.18
N THR A 118 1.78 13.15 -13.07
CA THR A 118 3.12 12.55 -13.07
C THR A 118 3.25 11.55 -11.92
N PHE A 119 4.24 10.67 -12.00
CA PHE A 119 4.57 9.75 -10.94
C PHE A 119 6.05 9.43 -10.87
N ILE A 120 6.48 9.00 -9.71
CA ILE A 120 7.79 8.42 -9.45
C ILE A 120 7.59 7.14 -8.66
N MET A 121 8.36 6.11 -8.96
CA MET A 121 8.30 4.86 -8.22
C MET A 121 9.69 4.31 -7.92
N ASN A 122 9.77 3.53 -6.85
CA ASN A 122 10.86 2.64 -6.52
C ASN A 122 10.33 1.21 -6.46
N GLU A 123 10.75 0.37 -7.39
CA GLU A 123 10.35 -1.03 -7.51
C GLU A 123 11.53 -2.01 -7.37
N LYS A 124 12.76 -1.48 -7.21
CA LYS A 124 13.99 -2.28 -7.22
C LYS A 124 14.62 -2.48 -5.84
N CYS A 125 14.09 -1.79 -4.82
CA CYS A 125 14.63 -1.86 -3.48
C CYS A 125 13.50 -2.06 -2.47
N ALA A 126 13.59 -3.10 -1.65
CA ALA A 126 12.60 -3.42 -0.63
C ALA A 126 12.56 -2.39 0.52
N ALA A 127 13.63 -1.63 0.68
CA ALA A 127 13.72 -0.66 1.76
C ALA A 127 12.65 0.45 1.64
N GLY A 128 11.90 0.65 2.72
CA GLY A 128 10.77 1.58 2.74
C GLY A 128 9.45 1.00 2.22
N THR A 129 9.39 -0.30 1.90
CA THR A 129 8.18 -1.01 1.45
C THR A 129 7.58 -1.86 2.56
N GLY A 130 6.41 -2.47 2.32
CA GLY A 130 5.82 -3.44 3.25
C GLY A 130 6.76 -4.61 3.55
N ARG A 131 7.54 -5.08 2.56
CA ARG A 131 8.52 -6.15 2.75
C ARG A 131 9.62 -5.78 3.75
N PHE A 132 10.03 -4.53 3.78
CA PHE A 132 10.96 -4.05 4.80
C PHE A 132 10.36 -4.19 6.21
N LEU A 133 9.11 -3.77 6.39
CA LEU A 133 8.40 -3.90 7.67
C LEU A 133 8.21 -5.37 8.06
N ASP A 134 7.90 -6.26 7.10
CA ASP A 134 7.78 -7.71 7.35
C ASP A 134 9.10 -8.32 7.87
N VAL A 135 10.25 -7.91 7.30
CA VAL A 135 11.56 -8.37 7.75
C VAL A 135 11.83 -7.88 9.16
N MET A 136 11.60 -6.59 9.44
CA MET A 136 11.84 -6.01 10.76
C MET A 136 10.92 -6.60 11.83
N ALA A 137 9.65 -6.82 11.50
CA ALA A 137 8.72 -7.47 12.42
C ALA A 137 9.19 -8.87 12.83
N ARG A 138 9.73 -9.67 11.90
CA ARG A 138 10.29 -11.00 12.19
C ARG A 138 11.51 -10.93 13.12
N VAL A 139 12.41 -9.97 12.91
CA VAL A 139 13.58 -9.76 13.79
C VAL A 139 13.14 -9.41 15.21
N LEU A 140 12.04 -8.66 15.33
CA LEU A 140 11.45 -8.27 16.63
C LEU A 140 10.53 -9.35 17.21
N GLU A 141 10.43 -10.54 16.59
CA GLU A 141 9.50 -11.63 16.97
C GLU A 141 8.05 -11.14 17.11
N SER A 142 7.64 -10.20 16.24
CA SER A 142 6.34 -9.54 16.23
C SER A 142 5.62 -9.76 14.90
N ASP A 143 4.31 -9.52 14.90
CA ASP A 143 3.52 -9.41 13.67
C ASP A 143 3.57 -7.98 13.12
N VAL A 144 3.58 -7.83 11.80
CA VAL A 144 3.63 -6.51 11.14
C VAL A 144 2.43 -5.62 11.54
N SER A 145 1.28 -6.23 11.85
CA SER A 145 0.08 -5.51 12.31
C SER A 145 0.24 -4.89 13.71
N GLN A 146 1.16 -5.42 14.52
CA GLN A 146 1.43 -4.93 15.88
C GLN A 146 2.40 -3.75 15.91
N LEU A 147 3.14 -3.49 14.82
CA LEU A 147 4.15 -2.43 14.80
C LEU A 147 3.55 -1.05 15.12
N LYS A 148 2.33 -0.75 14.67
CA LYS A 148 1.64 0.52 14.97
C LYS A 148 1.39 0.72 16.48
N ASP A 149 1.02 -0.37 17.19
CA ASP A 149 0.71 -0.31 18.62
C ASP A 149 2.00 -0.29 19.46
N LEU A 150 3.10 -0.83 18.94
CA LEU A 150 4.42 -0.71 19.54
C LEU A 150 4.97 0.70 19.36
N ASP A 151 4.91 1.27 18.15
CA ASP A 151 5.32 2.66 17.87
C ASP A 151 4.63 3.67 18.79
N ALA A 152 3.34 3.47 19.04
CA ALA A 152 2.56 4.36 19.92
C ALA A 152 3.05 4.39 21.37
N LYS A 153 3.92 3.46 21.78
CA LYS A 153 4.52 3.37 23.12
C LYS A 153 5.96 3.89 23.16
N ALA A 154 6.52 4.30 22.02
CA ALA A 154 7.88 4.79 21.92
C ALA A 154 8.05 6.11 22.70
N THR A 155 9.18 6.26 23.36
CA THR A 155 9.52 7.45 24.15
C THR A 155 10.80 8.13 23.68
N ASP A 156 11.75 7.35 23.15
CA ASP A 156 13.04 7.84 22.63
C ASP A 156 13.46 7.02 21.41
N PRO A 157 12.89 7.29 20.23
CA PRO A 157 13.11 6.50 19.02
C PRO A 157 14.59 6.39 18.65
N VAL A 158 15.07 5.15 18.44
CA VAL A 158 16.45 4.91 17.98
C VAL A 158 16.64 5.37 16.55
N GLU A 159 17.88 5.68 16.16
CA GLU A 159 18.22 6.00 14.79
C GLU A 159 18.52 4.71 14.01
N ILE A 160 17.79 4.48 12.92
CA ILE A 160 18.09 3.43 11.93
C ILE A 160 18.64 4.12 10.67
N SER A 161 19.97 4.16 10.58
CA SER A 161 20.70 4.91 9.57
C SER A 161 20.82 4.17 8.24
N SER A 162 20.83 2.84 8.29
CA SER A 162 21.08 1.98 7.13
C SER A 162 19.97 2.07 6.10
N THR A 163 20.39 2.31 4.87
CA THR A 163 19.47 2.44 3.73
C THR A 163 19.10 1.09 3.10
N CYS A 164 19.88 0.07 3.27
CA CYS A 164 19.64 -1.28 2.76
C CYS A 164 18.94 -2.13 3.81
N THR A 165 17.91 -2.89 3.41
CA THR A 165 17.16 -3.78 4.32
C THR A 165 18.08 -4.73 5.10
N VAL A 166 19.10 -5.30 4.45
CA VAL A 166 20.04 -6.25 5.09
C VAL A 166 20.86 -5.57 6.19
N PHE A 167 21.36 -4.37 5.94
CA PHE A 167 22.12 -3.63 6.95
C PHE A 167 21.23 -3.08 8.05
N ALA A 168 20.01 -2.61 7.71
CA ALA A 168 19.06 -2.17 8.71
C ALA A 168 18.62 -3.32 9.64
N GLU A 169 18.50 -4.55 9.12
CA GLU A 169 18.26 -5.75 9.93
C GLU A 169 19.38 -5.96 10.95
N SER A 170 20.65 -5.87 10.53
CA SER A 170 21.80 -6.00 11.42
C SER A 170 21.86 -4.87 12.48
N GLU A 171 21.44 -3.66 12.11
CA GLU A 171 21.36 -2.50 12.99
C GLU A 171 20.26 -2.68 14.05
N VAL A 172 19.08 -3.17 13.66
CA VAL A 172 17.99 -3.53 14.58
C VAL A 172 18.44 -4.62 15.57
N ILE A 173 19.12 -5.66 15.10
CA ILE A 173 19.68 -6.71 15.97
C ILE A 173 20.65 -6.11 16.98
N SER A 174 21.50 -5.15 16.57
CA SER A 174 22.44 -4.47 17.45
C SER A 174 21.74 -3.65 18.54
N HIS A 175 20.67 -2.91 18.19
CA HIS A 175 19.84 -2.18 19.17
C HIS A 175 19.18 -3.12 20.19
N LEU A 176 18.65 -4.28 19.73
CA LEU A 176 18.12 -5.30 20.63
C LEU A 176 19.18 -5.85 21.59
N ALA A 177 20.38 -6.14 21.07
CA ALA A 177 21.50 -6.65 21.88
C ALA A 177 22.01 -5.62 22.92
N ASN A 178 21.86 -4.32 22.62
CA ASN A 178 22.19 -3.23 23.54
C ASN A 178 21.09 -2.97 24.60
N GLY A 179 19.94 -3.67 24.51
CA GLY A 179 18.85 -3.53 25.47
C GLY A 179 17.92 -2.35 25.21
N GLU A 180 17.96 -1.79 24.02
CA GLU A 180 17.01 -0.74 23.60
C GLU A 180 15.57 -1.28 23.59
N SER A 181 14.60 -0.41 23.88
CA SER A 181 13.21 -0.84 23.96
C SER A 181 12.65 -1.18 22.58
N ILE A 182 11.86 -2.26 22.47
CA ILE A 182 11.20 -2.63 21.20
C ILE A 182 10.33 -1.48 20.63
N PRO A 183 9.55 -0.75 21.43
CA PRO A 183 8.83 0.43 20.96
C PRO A 183 9.72 1.48 20.29
N ASP A 184 10.85 1.81 20.89
CA ASP A 184 11.78 2.82 20.36
C ASP A 184 12.47 2.35 19.08
N ILE A 185 12.79 1.05 19.00
CA ILE A 185 13.31 0.42 17.77
C ILE A 185 12.25 0.48 16.66
N VAL A 186 10.98 0.16 16.95
CA VAL A 186 9.89 0.21 15.96
C VAL A 186 9.68 1.64 15.45
N ALA A 187 9.69 2.64 16.33
CA ALA A 187 9.59 4.04 15.92
C ALA A 187 10.77 4.47 15.04
N GLY A 188 11.98 3.99 15.33
CA GLY A 188 13.17 4.17 14.48
C GLY A 188 12.98 3.54 13.08
N ILE A 189 12.43 2.33 13.02
CA ILE A 189 12.09 1.65 11.75
C ILE A 189 11.09 2.49 10.93
N HIS A 190 10.02 2.99 11.56
CA HIS A 190 9.04 3.84 10.89
C HIS A 190 9.65 5.18 10.41
N ASN A 191 10.53 5.78 11.19
CA ASN A 191 11.26 6.99 10.80
C ASN A 191 12.17 6.73 9.57
N SER A 192 12.82 5.57 9.50
CA SER A 192 13.62 5.16 8.32
C SER A 192 12.74 5.01 7.07
N VAL A 193 11.56 4.37 7.19
CA VAL A 193 10.58 4.28 6.09
C VAL A 193 10.12 5.68 5.66
N ALA A 194 9.79 6.53 6.62
CA ALA A 194 9.31 7.89 6.37
C ALA A 194 10.36 8.75 5.65
N HIS A 195 11.61 8.70 6.07
CA HIS A 195 12.71 9.43 5.43
C HIS A 195 12.84 9.07 3.95
N ARG A 196 12.76 7.78 3.62
CA ARG A 196 12.85 7.29 2.23
C ARG A 196 11.64 7.68 1.40
N THR A 197 10.46 7.51 1.97
CA THR A 197 9.21 7.88 1.32
C THR A 197 9.19 9.38 1.02
N ALA A 198 9.52 10.21 1.99
CA ALA A 198 9.61 11.66 1.82
C ALA A 198 10.64 12.04 0.75
N GLY A 199 11.80 11.39 0.72
CA GLY A 199 12.80 11.58 -0.34
C GLY A 199 12.28 11.24 -1.73
N LEU A 200 11.44 10.20 -1.86
CA LEU A 200 10.78 9.87 -3.14
C LEU A 200 9.73 10.92 -3.51
N VAL A 201 8.86 11.29 -2.57
CA VAL A 201 7.77 12.26 -2.78
C VAL A 201 8.33 13.61 -3.22
N ARG A 202 9.40 14.11 -2.56
CA ARG A 202 10.06 15.38 -2.94
C ARG A 202 10.59 15.39 -4.38
N ARG A 203 10.87 14.23 -4.95
CA ARG A 203 11.29 14.11 -6.36
C ARG A 203 10.15 14.34 -7.37
N LEU A 204 8.89 14.38 -6.94
CA LEU A 204 7.78 14.84 -7.79
C LEU A 204 7.90 16.33 -8.16
N GLY A 205 8.76 17.09 -7.48
CA GLY A 205 8.88 18.54 -7.56
C GLY A 205 7.93 19.23 -6.61
N SER A 206 6.73 19.61 -7.03
CA SER A 206 5.72 20.15 -6.11
C SER A 206 4.91 19.02 -5.46
N ILE A 207 4.70 19.13 -4.16
CA ILE A 207 3.75 18.31 -3.39
C ILE A 207 2.49 19.15 -3.25
N GLU A 208 1.38 18.64 -3.76
CA GLU A 208 0.11 19.35 -3.74
C GLU A 208 -0.87 18.68 -2.78
N GLU A 209 -1.51 19.49 -1.95
CA GLU A 209 -2.55 19.03 -1.01
C GLU A 209 -3.94 19.02 -1.66
N PRO A 210 -4.84 18.15 -1.22
CA PRO A 210 -4.71 17.14 -0.17
C PRO A 210 -3.84 15.95 -0.57
N ILE A 211 -3.08 15.42 0.43
CA ILE A 211 -2.28 14.21 0.26
C ILE A 211 -3.04 13.02 0.80
N ALA A 212 -3.01 11.91 0.08
CA ALA A 212 -3.60 10.64 0.53
C ALA A 212 -2.60 9.50 0.43
N MET A 213 -2.79 8.47 1.28
CA MET A 213 -1.94 7.29 1.26
C MET A 213 -2.75 6.03 0.97
N SER A 214 -2.18 5.15 0.12
CA SER A 214 -2.71 3.85 -0.25
C SER A 214 -1.69 2.74 -0.05
N GLY A 215 -2.12 1.51 -0.32
CA GLY A 215 -1.31 0.31 -0.14
C GLY A 215 -1.41 -0.29 1.27
N GLY A 216 -0.75 -1.43 1.48
CA GLY A 216 -0.81 -2.16 2.75
C GLY A 216 -0.22 -1.39 3.93
N VAL A 217 0.83 -0.61 3.69
CA VAL A 217 1.51 0.16 4.74
C VAL A 217 0.66 1.34 5.25
N ALA A 218 -0.30 1.83 4.46
CA ALA A 218 -1.25 2.87 4.92
C ALA A 218 -2.09 2.43 6.14
N ARG A 219 -2.22 1.14 6.40
CA ARG A 219 -2.87 0.60 7.61
C ARG A 219 -2.03 0.71 8.88
N ASN A 220 -0.74 1.00 8.73
CA ASN A 220 0.17 1.20 9.85
C ASN A 220 0.23 2.70 10.20
N THR A 221 -0.56 3.09 11.18
CA THR A 221 -0.66 4.49 11.63
C THR A 221 0.67 5.07 12.10
N GLY A 222 1.56 4.27 12.71
CA GLY A 222 2.91 4.70 13.10
C GLY A 222 3.74 5.13 11.89
N ALA A 223 3.70 4.34 10.80
CA ALA A 223 4.37 4.69 9.55
C ALA A 223 3.75 5.94 8.90
N VAL A 224 2.40 6.06 8.89
CA VAL A 224 1.71 7.25 8.37
C VAL A 224 2.14 8.50 9.13
N HIS A 225 2.07 8.50 10.48
CA HIS A 225 2.47 9.63 11.31
C HIS A 225 3.95 9.99 11.14
N ALA A 226 4.83 8.98 10.95
CA ALA A 226 6.24 9.25 10.68
C ALA A 226 6.43 9.97 9.33
N ILE A 227 5.66 9.60 8.29
CA ILE A 227 5.70 10.26 6.97
C ILE A 227 5.13 11.67 7.07
N GLU A 228 4.03 11.89 7.81
CA GLU A 228 3.45 13.21 8.07
C GLU A 228 4.47 14.15 8.72
N ARG A 229 5.18 13.69 9.75
CA ARG A 229 6.26 14.48 10.38
C ARG A 229 7.37 14.82 9.40
N GLN A 230 7.77 13.91 8.51
CA GLN A 230 8.82 14.12 7.52
C GLN A 230 8.42 15.08 6.38
N LEU A 231 7.14 15.12 6.03
CA LEU A 231 6.59 15.98 4.98
C LEU A 231 5.98 17.27 5.53
N GLU A 232 5.84 17.38 6.86
CA GLU A 232 5.22 18.53 7.57
C GLU A 232 3.78 18.79 7.08
N THR A 233 3.02 17.72 6.86
CA THR A 233 1.65 17.78 6.33
C THR A 233 0.79 16.65 6.86
N ASN A 234 -0.54 16.77 6.71
CA ASN A 234 -1.47 15.70 7.06
C ASN A 234 -1.69 14.78 5.85
N ILE A 235 -1.84 13.49 6.11
CA ILE A 235 -2.09 12.46 5.10
C ILE A 235 -3.43 11.79 5.36
N ALA A 236 -4.35 11.90 4.40
CA ALA A 236 -5.64 11.22 4.49
C ALA A 236 -5.48 9.73 4.15
N VAL A 237 -6.11 8.87 4.95
CA VAL A 237 -6.13 7.42 4.73
C VAL A 237 -7.57 6.94 4.77
N SER A 238 -7.99 6.19 3.75
CA SER A 238 -9.28 5.50 3.73
C SER A 238 -9.15 4.12 4.38
N ASP A 239 -10.20 3.64 5.03
CA ASP A 239 -10.28 2.25 5.51
C ASP A 239 -10.13 1.24 4.36
N LEU A 240 -10.43 1.66 3.13
CA LEU A 240 -10.30 0.88 1.90
C LEU A 240 -8.98 1.16 1.15
N CYS A 241 -7.96 1.68 1.82
CA CYS A 241 -6.68 2.10 1.22
C CYS A 241 -5.96 1.00 0.43
N GLN A 242 -6.21 -0.27 0.71
CA GLN A 242 -5.65 -1.40 -0.04
C GLN A 242 -6.40 -1.71 -1.33
N LEU A 243 -7.60 -1.18 -1.52
CA LEU A 243 -8.49 -1.51 -2.65
C LEU A 243 -8.36 -0.54 -3.83
N CYS A 244 -7.58 0.53 -3.68
CA CYS A 244 -7.48 1.60 -4.69
C CYS A 244 -7.16 1.08 -6.10
N GLY A 245 -6.29 0.06 -6.20
CA GLY A 245 -5.95 -0.54 -7.49
C GLY A 245 -7.07 -1.37 -8.11
N ALA A 246 -7.95 -1.95 -7.29
CA ALA A 246 -9.05 -2.79 -7.76
C ALA A 246 -10.38 -2.03 -7.91
N LEU A 247 -10.49 -0.80 -7.42
CA LEU A 247 -11.66 0.07 -7.48
C LEU A 247 -11.61 0.98 -8.71
#